data_689219274c1750ea4fb2283649bacd33
#
_entry.id   689219274c1750ea4fb2283649bacd33
#
_cell.length_a   1.000
_cell.length_b   1.000
_cell.length_c   1.000
_cell.angle_alpha   90.00
_cell.angle_beta   90.00
_cell.angle_gamma   90.00
#
_symmetry.space_group_name_H-M   'P 1'
#
loop_
_entity.id
_entity.type
_entity.pdbx_description
1 polymer ?
#
loop_
_entity_poly.entity_id
_entity_poly.type
_entity_poly.pdbx_seq_one_letter_code
_entity_poly.pdbx_strand_id
1 'polypeptide(L)'
;MDHTICINSNSFPASCLDQGMILFEDAIQGVLQLYRDKDRFFFFLDSNNGGLFDFKISEDLTYEQFIEKCGDNDLQTFLYEIEDKSPALDYLNEEQLDKIVEYKFFVDNEPYHEQPDVFGLAWVISGILLSINTDKCWSNSEVIIRRLDEQTGVPVEDTLSLKNISTLDHGIEHFNLMNVQDIDELVQPNILSEILKNWYNNDLSRENKHRVLEKLKLACERNFQGGEPLFKSLEDGFREIRFDAHNGGAIRILFKNIKDNSHALLVGFIKKSDSEGYKTA
;
A
#
# COMPACT_ATOMS: atom_id res chain seq x y z
N MET A 1 -12.36 -10.54 -1.97
CA MET A 1 -11.77 -9.18 -1.78
C MET A 1 -11.28 -8.68 -3.12
N ASP A 2 -11.20 -7.35 -3.32
CA ASP A 2 -10.61 -6.77 -4.52
C ASP A 2 -9.16 -6.37 -4.18
N HIS A 3 -8.20 -6.94 -4.92
CA HIS A 3 -6.79 -6.62 -4.78
C HIS A 3 -6.38 -5.64 -5.88
N THR A 4 -5.86 -4.50 -5.48
CA THR A 4 -5.38 -3.44 -6.37
C THR A 4 -3.87 -3.52 -6.47
N ILE A 5 -3.37 -3.86 -7.64
CA ILE A 5 -1.94 -4.04 -7.92
C ILE A 5 -1.50 -2.95 -8.89
N CYS A 6 -0.51 -2.15 -8.54
CA CYS A 6 0.06 -1.11 -9.38
C CYS A 6 1.39 -1.59 -9.95
N ILE A 7 1.48 -1.75 -11.26
CA ILE A 7 2.73 -2.16 -11.91
C ILE A 7 3.75 -1.02 -11.80
N ASN A 8 4.83 -1.28 -11.06
CA ASN A 8 5.91 -0.33 -10.88
C ASN A 8 6.84 -0.32 -12.09
N SER A 9 6.50 0.44 -13.12
CA SER A 9 7.28 0.55 -14.36
C SER A 9 8.74 0.96 -14.12
N ASN A 10 9.08 1.57 -12.97
CA ASN A 10 10.46 1.93 -12.64
C ASN A 10 11.35 0.71 -12.30
N SER A 11 10.75 -0.43 -12.01
CA SER A 11 11.49 -1.68 -11.77
C SER A 11 11.69 -2.52 -13.04
N PHE A 12 11.06 -2.12 -14.14
CA PHE A 12 11.11 -2.77 -15.44
C PHE A 12 11.87 -1.90 -16.47
N PRO A 13 12.39 -2.49 -17.55
CA PRO A 13 12.43 -3.92 -17.87
C PRO A 13 13.60 -4.65 -17.15
N ALA A 14 13.50 -5.99 -17.07
CA ALA A 14 14.65 -6.83 -16.71
C ALA A 14 15.73 -6.78 -17.81
N SER A 15 16.97 -7.09 -17.45
CA SER A 15 18.13 -6.95 -18.36
C SER A 15 18.15 -7.94 -19.54
N CYS A 16 17.44 -9.07 -19.40
CA CYS A 16 17.30 -10.09 -20.44
C CYS A 16 16.06 -10.95 -20.19
N LEU A 17 15.71 -11.77 -21.19
CA LEU A 17 14.57 -12.67 -21.16
C LEU A 17 14.60 -13.61 -19.95
N ASP A 18 15.72 -14.29 -19.69
CA ASP A 18 15.81 -15.27 -18.60
C ASP A 18 15.64 -14.62 -17.23
N GLN A 19 16.23 -13.45 -17.04
CA GLN A 19 16.04 -12.67 -15.81
C GLN A 19 14.59 -12.20 -15.69
N GLY A 20 13.98 -11.74 -16.78
CA GLY A 20 12.57 -11.33 -16.82
C GLY A 20 11.64 -12.47 -16.43
N MET A 21 11.86 -13.67 -16.95
CA MET A 21 11.09 -14.86 -16.58
C MET A 21 11.19 -15.15 -15.09
N ILE A 22 12.40 -15.24 -14.55
CA ILE A 22 12.64 -15.63 -13.15
C ILE A 22 12.08 -14.57 -12.18
N LEU A 23 12.42 -13.29 -12.39
CA LEU A 23 12.04 -12.23 -11.44
C LEU A 23 10.54 -11.94 -11.49
N PHE A 24 9.94 -11.99 -12.68
CA PHE A 24 8.51 -11.74 -12.79
C PHE A 24 7.68 -12.91 -12.25
N GLU A 25 8.12 -14.16 -12.49
CA GLU A 25 7.48 -15.34 -11.90
C GLU A 25 7.49 -15.28 -10.36
N ASP A 26 8.64 -14.95 -9.75
CA ASP A 26 8.76 -14.82 -8.30
C ASP A 26 7.82 -13.72 -7.75
N ALA A 27 7.75 -12.56 -8.40
CA ALA A 27 6.86 -11.48 -8.04
C ALA A 27 5.37 -11.89 -8.17
N ILE A 28 4.99 -12.55 -9.27
CA ILE A 28 3.61 -13.01 -9.49
C ILE A 28 3.22 -14.12 -8.53
N GLN A 29 4.12 -15.03 -8.20
CA GLN A 29 3.90 -16.02 -7.13
C GLN A 29 3.63 -15.32 -5.78
N GLY A 30 4.29 -14.18 -5.51
CA GLY A 30 3.98 -13.33 -4.37
C GLY A 30 2.58 -12.74 -4.43
N VAL A 31 2.14 -12.23 -5.58
CA VAL A 31 0.76 -11.73 -5.76
C VAL A 31 -0.25 -12.86 -5.53
N LEU A 32 0.03 -14.05 -6.05
CA LEU A 32 -0.83 -15.23 -5.91
C LEU A 32 -1.02 -15.66 -4.45
N GLN A 33 -0.05 -15.39 -3.55
CA GLN A 33 -0.21 -15.65 -2.11
C GLN A 33 -1.38 -14.86 -1.50
N LEU A 34 -1.76 -13.73 -2.07
CA LEU A 34 -2.90 -12.92 -1.60
C LEU A 34 -4.25 -13.54 -1.97
N TYR A 35 -4.28 -14.49 -2.94
CA TYR A 35 -5.50 -15.04 -3.50
C TYR A 35 -6.29 -15.87 -2.47
N ARG A 36 -7.59 -15.62 -2.43
CA ARG A 36 -8.58 -16.45 -1.73
C ARG A 36 -9.78 -16.66 -2.64
N ASP A 37 -10.57 -17.67 -2.33
CA ASP A 37 -11.79 -17.96 -3.09
C ASP A 37 -12.64 -16.70 -3.31
N LYS A 38 -12.95 -16.40 -4.57
CA LYS A 38 -13.69 -15.20 -5.04
C LYS A 38 -12.96 -13.87 -4.96
N ASP A 39 -11.67 -13.83 -4.65
CA ASP A 39 -10.90 -12.60 -4.75
C ASP A 39 -10.67 -12.23 -6.23
N ARG A 40 -10.68 -10.92 -6.53
CA ARG A 40 -10.41 -10.38 -7.86
C ARG A 40 -9.13 -9.55 -7.81
N PHE A 41 -8.39 -9.56 -8.90
CA PHE A 41 -7.15 -8.80 -9.04
C PHE A 41 -7.29 -7.79 -10.17
N PHE A 42 -6.96 -6.55 -9.86
CA PHE A 42 -6.97 -5.44 -10.80
C PHE A 42 -5.53 -4.94 -10.95
N PHE A 43 -4.99 -5.05 -12.17
CA PHE A 43 -3.66 -4.55 -12.47
C PHE A 43 -3.77 -3.16 -13.10
N PHE A 44 -3.24 -2.18 -12.39
CA PHE A 44 -3.17 -0.80 -12.82
C PHE A 44 -1.80 -0.55 -13.45
N LEU A 45 -1.82 -0.19 -14.72
CA LEU A 45 -0.65 0.17 -15.50
C LEU A 45 -0.86 1.55 -16.12
N ASP A 46 0.00 2.50 -15.78
CA ASP A 46 0.05 3.77 -16.51
C ASP A 46 0.88 3.57 -17.77
N SER A 47 0.19 3.41 -18.89
CA SER A 47 0.80 3.14 -20.18
C SER A 47 0.15 3.96 -21.27
N ASN A 48 0.96 4.76 -21.94
CA ASN A 48 0.57 5.44 -23.17
C ASN A 48 0.69 4.54 -24.42
N ASN A 49 1.21 3.32 -24.29
CA ASN A 49 1.66 2.47 -25.40
C ASN A 49 1.05 1.06 -25.40
N GLY A 50 -0.18 0.90 -24.96
CA GLY A 50 -0.85 -0.39 -24.96
C GLY A 50 -1.35 -0.79 -23.56
N GLY A 51 -2.02 -1.94 -23.48
CA GLY A 51 -2.53 -2.51 -22.23
C GLY A 51 -1.52 -3.44 -21.56
N LEU A 52 -2.00 -4.14 -20.55
CA LEU A 52 -1.21 -5.08 -19.76
C LEU A 52 -0.52 -6.16 -20.62
N PHE A 53 -1.20 -6.67 -21.65
CA PHE A 53 -0.64 -7.73 -22.52
C PHE A 53 0.59 -7.30 -23.30
N ASP A 54 0.68 -6.02 -23.66
CA ASP A 54 1.82 -5.44 -24.36
C ASP A 54 2.96 -4.97 -23.44
N PHE A 55 2.73 -5.03 -22.10
CA PHE A 55 3.70 -4.57 -21.12
C PHE A 55 5.00 -5.37 -21.19
N LYS A 56 6.14 -4.67 -21.28
CA LYS A 56 7.47 -5.25 -21.41
C LYS A 56 8.04 -5.64 -20.04
N ILE A 57 8.18 -6.94 -19.81
CA ILE A 57 8.88 -7.50 -18.64
C ILE A 57 10.40 -7.43 -18.87
N SER A 58 10.84 -7.70 -20.12
CA SER A 58 12.19 -7.41 -20.63
C SER A 58 12.08 -6.91 -22.06
N GLU A 59 13.19 -6.50 -22.69
CA GLU A 59 13.14 -6.08 -24.11
C GLU A 59 12.57 -7.16 -25.04
N ASP A 60 12.80 -8.43 -24.72
CA ASP A 60 12.40 -9.59 -25.53
C ASP A 60 11.24 -10.39 -24.91
N LEU A 61 10.55 -9.83 -23.90
CA LEU A 61 9.49 -10.55 -23.19
C LEU A 61 8.36 -9.58 -22.80
N THR A 62 7.18 -9.77 -23.40
CA THR A 62 5.95 -9.10 -22.96
C THR A 62 5.20 -9.94 -21.92
N TYR A 63 4.21 -9.34 -21.25
CA TYR A 63 3.32 -10.04 -20.32
C TYR A 63 2.59 -11.20 -20.99
N GLU A 64 2.06 -11.02 -22.22
CA GLU A 64 1.42 -12.09 -22.99
C GLU A 64 2.39 -13.24 -23.25
N GLN A 65 3.61 -12.92 -23.72
CA GLN A 65 4.63 -13.93 -23.98
C GLN A 65 5.09 -14.65 -22.71
N PHE A 66 5.08 -13.97 -21.56
CA PHE A 66 5.35 -14.62 -20.27
C PHE A 66 4.29 -15.68 -19.97
N ILE A 67 3.00 -15.34 -20.12
CA ILE A 67 1.90 -16.30 -19.92
C ILE A 67 2.07 -17.54 -20.83
N GLU A 68 2.35 -17.32 -22.11
CA GLU A 68 2.56 -18.41 -23.07
C GLU A 68 3.75 -19.33 -22.73
N LYS A 69 4.81 -18.75 -22.15
CA LYS A 69 6.04 -19.48 -21.77
C LYS A 69 6.00 -20.06 -20.36
N CYS A 70 5.12 -19.57 -19.52
CA CYS A 70 4.94 -20.10 -18.17
C CYS A 70 4.50 -21.57 -18.24
N GLY A 71 5.25 -22.44 -17.58
CA GLY A 71 4.98 -23.88 -17.57
C GLY A 71 3.89 -24.33 -16.57
N ASP A 72 3.31 -23.42 -15.82
CA ASP A 72 2.32 -23.65 -14.78
C ASP A 72 0.93 -23.24 -15.27
N ASN A 73 0.05 -24.22 -15.50
CA ASN A 73 -1.31 -23.98 -16.00
C ASN A 73 -2.20 -23.20 -15.01
N ASP A 74 -2.00 -23.39 -13.72
CA ASP A 74 -2.79 -22.68 -12.68
C ASP A 74 -2.38 -21.22 -12.65
N LEU A 75 -1.09 -20.95 -12.74
CA LEU A 75 -0.56 -19.58 -12.85
C LEU A 75 -1.01 -18.91 -14.15
N GLN A 76 -1.00 -19.61 -15.28
CA GLN A 76 -1.52 -19.10 -16.56
C GLN A 76 -3.00 -18.70 -16.44
N THR A 77 -3.81 -19.57 -15.84
CA THR A 77 -5.25 -19.30 -15.64
C THR A 77 -5.44 -18.05 -14.80
N PHE A 78 -4.73 -17.96 -13.69
CA PHE A 78 -4.76 -16.78 -12.81
C PHE A 78 -4.40 -15.49 -13.56
N LEU A 79 -3.33 -15.51 -14.35
CA LEU A 79 -2.86 -14.33 -15.10
C LEU A 79 -3.87 -13.86 -16.17
N TYR A 80 -4.62 -14.78 -16.78
CA TYR A 80 -5.69 -14.44 -17.72
C TYR A 80 -6.96 -13.89 -17.02
N GLU A 81 -7.18 -14.22 -15.75
CA GLU A 81 -8.32 -13.72 -14.96
C GLU A 81 -8.08 -12.33 -14.37
N ILE A 82 -6.85 -11.81 -14.43
CA ILE A 82 -6.52 -10.46 -13.95
C ILE A 82 -7.22 -9.41 -14.82
N GLU A 83 -7.91 -8.48 -14.17
CA GLU A 83 -8.53 -7.35 -14.86
C GLU A 83 -7.50 -6.26 -15.15
N ASP A 84 -7.30 -5.98 -16.45
CA ASP A 84 -6.46 -4.87 -16.93
C ASP A 84 -7.14 -3.52 -16.67
N LYS A 85 -6.44 -2.61 -15.99
CA LYS A 85 -6.82 -1.22 -15.72
C LYS A 85 -5.79 -0.27 -16.35
N SER A 86 -5.68 -0.32 -17.67
CA SER A 86 -4.79 0.55 -18.48
C SER A 86 -5.61 1.43 -19.42
N PRO A 87 -5.34 2.73 -19.53
CA PRO A 87 -4.45 3.55 -18.67
C PRO A 87 -5.00 3.71 -17.25
N ALA A 88 -4.13 3.58 -16.26
CA ALA A 88 -4.54 3.56 -14.86
C ALA A 88 -5.30 4.81 -14.40
N LEU A 89 -4.92 5.98 -14.91
CA LEU A 89 -5.50 7.27 -14.53
C LEU A 89 -6.99 7.40 -14.93
N ASP A 90 -7.45 6.68 -15.97
CA ASP A 90 -8.85 6.69 -16.42
C ASP A 90 -9.82 6.07 -15.40
N TYR A 91 -9.28 5.32 -14.43
CA TYR A 91 -10.06 4.66 -13.36
C TYR A 91 -10.06 5.44 -12.05
N LEU A 92 -9.44 6.62 -12.01
CA LEU A 92 -9.40 7.48 -10.83
C LEU A 92 -10.51 8.52 -10.86
N ASN A 93 -11.00 8.90 -9.68
CA ASN A 93 -11.88 10.04 -9.55
C ASN A 93 -11.07 11.37 -9.46
N GLU A 94 -11.78 12.51 -9.60
CA GLU A 94 -11.16 13.84 -9.58
C GLU A 94 -10.35 14.10 -8.30
N GLU A 95 -10.85 13.71 -7.12
CA GLU A 95 -10.13 13.89 -5.86
C GLU A 95 -8.81 13.11 -5.80
N GLN A 96 -8.79 11.90 -6.38
CA GLN A 96 -7.58 11.07 -6.47
C GLN A 96 -6.57 11.66 -7.45
N LEU A 97 -7.04 12.14 -8.59
CA LEU A 97 -6.18 12.81 -9.59
C LEU A 97 -5.57 14.09 -9.02
N ASP A 98 -6.36 14.95 -8.36
CA ASP A 98 -5.88 16.16 -7.72
C ASP A 98 -4.78 15.86 -6.70
N LYS A 99 -4.94 14.82 -5.89
CA LYS A 99 -3.92 14.39 -4.91
C LYS A 99 -2.62 13.92 -5.57
N ILE A 100 -2.67 13.27 -6.74
CA ILE A 100 -1.45 12.86 -7.46
C ILE A 100 -0.74 14.09 -8.00
N VAL A 101 -1.46 15.02 -8.60
CA VAL A 101 -0.90 16.24 -9.21
C VAL A 101 -0.35 17.23 -8.18
N GLU A 102 -0.83 17.17 -6.94
CA GLU A 102 -0.36 18.05 -5.85
C GLU A 102 1.11 17.81 -5.47
N TYR A 103 1.64 16.60 -5.73
CA TYR A 103 2.98 16.21 -5.27
C TYR A 103 3.83 15.60 -6.38
N LYS A 104 5.16 15.79 -6.26
CA LYS A 104 6.18 14.95 -6.91
C LYS A 104 6.59 13.84 -5.96
N PHE A 105 6.68 12.62 -6.48
CA PHE A 105 7.01 11.43 -5.70
C PHE A 105 8.41 10.93 -6.05
N PHE A 106 9.13 10.42 -5.06
CA PHE A 106 10.43 9.78 -5.26
C PHE A 106 10.73 8.79 -4.13
N VAL A 107 11.51 7.77 -4.43
CA VAL A 107 11.96 6.80 -3.43
C VAL A 107 13.00 7.46 -2.53
N ASP A 108 12.91 7.23 -1.23
CA ASP A 108 13.83 7.82 -0.25
C ASP A 108 15.27 7.39 -0.53
N ASN A 109 16.19 8.38 -0.60
CA ASN A 109 17.61 8.21 -0.86
C ASN A 109 17.99 7.62 -2.24
N GLU A 110 17.06 7.56 -3.18
CA GLU A 110 17.32 7.08 -4.54
C GLU A 110 17.31 8.24 -5.54
N PRO A 111 17.98 8.08 -6.70
CA PRO A 111 17.93 9.05 -7.78
C PRO A 111 16.49 9.18 -8.34
N TYR A 112 16.30 10.20 -9.14
CA TYR A 112 15.03 10.43 -9.83
C TYR A 112 14.59 9.22 -10.67
N HIS A 113 13.31 8.86 -10.56
CA HIS A 113 12.68 7.82 -11.37
C HIS A 113 11.97 8.41 -12.58
N GLU A 114 11.95 7.69 -13.69
CA GLU A 114 11.35 8.17 -14.94
C GLU A 114 9.82 8.21 -14.86
N GLN A 115 9.21 7.34 -14.06
CA GLN A 115 7.75 7.20 -13.93
C GLN A 115 7.31 7.30 -12.45
N PRO A 116 7.46 8.47 -11.83
CA PRO A 116 7.16 8.63 -10.41
C PRO A 116 5.65 8.56 -10.08
N ASP A 117 4.77 8.74 -11.07
CA ASP A 117 3.30 8.81 -10.86
C ASP A 117 2.70 7.50 -10.35
N VAL A 118 3.37 6.35 -10.61
CA VAL A 118 2.96 5.06 -10.05
C VAL A 118 2.95 5.04 -8.52
N PHE A 119 3.81 5.83 -7.88
CA PHE A 119 3.83 5.95 -6.41
C PHE A 119 2.63 6.74 -5.89
N GLY A 120 2.28 7.82 -6.58
CA GLY A 120 1.06 8.59 -6.30
C GLY A 120 -0.19 7.75 -6.53
N LEU A 121 -0.24 7.00 -7.63
CA LEU A 121 -1.31 6.06 -7.94
C LEU A 121 -1.47 5.03 -6.81
N ALA A 122 -0.42 4.29 -6.46
CA ALA A 122 -0.46 3.28 -5.41
C ALA A 122 -0.90 3.87 -4.06
N TRP A 123 -0.49 5.11 -3.76
CA TRP A 123 -0.91 5.81 -2.56
C TRP A 123 -2.41 6.10 -2.54
N VAL A 124 -2.96 6.74 -3.59
CA VAL A 124 -4.36 7.23 -3.57
C VAL A 124 -5.38 6.10 -3.67
N ILE A 125 -5.05 4.98 -4.34
CA ILE A 125 -5.94 3.81 -4.42
C ILE A 125 -5.62 2.75 -3.37
N SER A 126 -4.61 2.99 -2.51
CA SER A 126 -4.10 2.01 -1.55
C SER A 126 -3.71 0.68 -2.19
N GLY A 127 -3.08 0.79 -3.34
CA GLY A 127 -2.59 -0.33 -4.13
C GLY A 127 -1.28 -0.90 -3.57
N ILE A 128 -0.95 -2.10 -4.04
CA ILE A 128 0.33 -2.76 -3.79
C ILE A 128 1.18 -2.58 -5.05
N LEU A 129 2.41 -2.12 -4.90
CA LEU A 129 3.34 -2.08 -6.02
C LEU A 129 3.71 -3.51 -6.43
N LEU A 130 3.64 -3.80 -7.72
CA LEU A 130 4.23 -4.98 -8.33
C LEU A 130 5.55 -4.57 -8.97
N SER A 131 6.64 -4.96 -8.37
CA SER A 131 7.99 -4.71 -8.86
C SER A 131 8.66 -6.02 -9.25
N ILE A 132 9.74 -5.93 -10.04
CA ILE A 132 10.72 -7.01 -10.14
C ILE A 132 12.02 -6.58 -9.44
N ASN A 133 12.72 -7.52 -8.85
CA ASN A 133 13.90 -7.26 -8.02
C ASN A 133 15.15 -6.97 -8.88
N THR A 134 15.09 -5.89 -9.68
CA THR A 134 16.17 -5.42 -10.56
C THR A 134 17.12 -4.47 -9.88
N ASP A 135 16.70 -3.85 -8.78
CA ASP A 135 17.49 -2.93 -7.98
C ASP A 135 17.21 -3.14 -6.48
N LYS A 136 18.15 -2.70 -5.65
CA LYS A 136 18.08 -2.83 -4.19
C LYS A 136 16.85 -2.11 -3.60
N CYS A 137 16.39 -1.01 -4.17
CA CYS A 137 15.23 -0.29 -3.68
C CYS A 137 13.93 -1.10 -3.82
N TRP A 138 13.88 -2.08 -4.72
CA TRP A 138 12.71 -2.96 -4.91
C TRP A 138 12.78 -4.27 -4.13
N SER A 139 13.87 -4.52 -3.40
CA SER A 139 14.11 -5.77 -2.67
C SER A 139 13.39 -5.89 -1.33
N ASN A 140 12.64 -4.87 -0.92
CA ASN A 140 11.87 -4.88 0.34
C ASN A 140 10.38 -5.00 0.08
N SER A 141 9.65 -5.57 1.03
CA SER A 141 8.19 -5.65 1.01
C SER A 141 7.49 -4.30 1.17
N GLU A 142 8.20 -3.26 1.58
CA GLU A 142 7.73 -1.88 1.64
C GLU A 142 8.76 -0.94 0.99
N VAL A 143 8.25 0.02 0.20
CA VAL A 143 9.07 1.09 -0.42
C VAL A 143 8.72 2.42 0.24
N ILE A 144 9.74 3.09 0.78
CA ILE A 144 9.57 4.39 1.42
C ILE A 144 9.62 5.49 0.36
N ILE A 145 8.54 6.24 0.25
CA ILE A 145 8.35 7.32 -0.71
C ILE A 145 8.32 8.66 0.00
N ARG A 146 9.07 9.62 -0.52
CA ARG A 146 9.00 11.03 -0.15
C ARG A 146 8.20 11.81 -1.18
N ARG A 147 7.70 12.97 -0.76
CA ARG A 147 6.91 13.88 -1.58
C ARG A 147 7.48 15.29 -1.53
N LEU A 148 7.39 15.98 -2.66
CA LEU A 148 7.57 17.44 -2.75
C LEU A 148 6.24 18.04 -3.17
N ASP A 149 5.83 19.12 -2.52
CA ASP A 149 4.72 19.93 -3.03
C ASP A 149 5.08 20.49 -4.40
N GLU A 150 4.24 20.22 -5.40
CA GLU A 150 4.53 20.57 -6.81
C GLU A 150 4.63 22.08 -7.04
N GLN A 151 3.85 22.88 -6.31
CA GLN A 151 3.80 24.34 -6.51
C GLN A 151 4.95 25.06 -5.81
N THR A 152 5.28 24.62 -4.59
CA THR A 152 6.26 25.30 -3.75
C THR A 152 7.63 24.65 -3.78
N GLY A 153 7.73 23.40 -4.20
CA GLY A 153 8.95 22.58 -4.17
C GLY A 153 9.41 22.26 -2.73
N VAL A 154 8.53 22.47 -1.74
CA VAL A 154 8.86 22.20 -0.33
C VAL A 154 8.66 20.72 -0.03
N PRO A 155 9.66 20.05 0.60
CA PRO A 155 9.49 18.67 1.03
C PRO A 155 8.36 18.53 2.05
N VAL A 156 7.52 17.51 1.88
CA VAL A 156 6.58 17.09 2.92
C VAL A 156 7.36 16.32 3.98
N GLU A 157 7.24 16.72 5.24
CA GLU A 157 8.04 16.14 6.34
C GLU A 157 7.78 14.64 6.56
N ASP A 158 6.58 14.15 6.20
CA ASP A 158 6.22 12.76 6.38
C ASP A 158 6.51 11.92 5.12
N THR A 159 6.82 10.64 5.35
CA THR A 159 7.06 9.64 4.31
C THR A 159 5.84 8.74 4.13
N LEU A 160 5.65 8.23 2.92
CA LEU A 160 4.69 7.18 2.63
C LEU A 160 5.41 5.83 2.64
N SER A 161 4.86 4.84 3.30
CA SER A 161 5.26 3.45 3.12
C SER A 161 4.27 2.80 2.15
N LEU A 162 4.74 2.41 0.97
CA LEU A 162 3.95 1.69 -0.03
C LEU A 162 4.30 0.21 0.04
N LYS A 163 3.28 -0.64 0.10
CA LYS A 163 3.49 -2.08 -0.04
C LYS A 163 4.10 -2.41 -1.39
N ASN A 164 5.00 -3.37 -1.39
CA ASN A 164 5.67 -3.83 -2.59
C ASN A 164 5.74 -5.37 -2.61
N ILE A 165 5.43 -5.95 -3.74
CA ILE A 165 5.64 -7.38 -4.01
C ILE A 165 6.62 -7.47 -5.17
N SER A 166 7.80 -8.01 -4.90
CA SER A 166 8.82 -8.33 -5.89
C SER A 166 9.35 -9.76 -5.74
N THR A 167 8.85 -10.49 -4.74
CA THR A 167 9.20 -11.88 -4.46
C THR A 167 8.02 -12.62 -3.84
N LEU A 168 8.07 -13.95 -3.86
CA LEU A 168 7.13 -14.83 -3.14
C LEU A 168 7.05 -14.48 -1.65
N ASP A 169 8.19 -14.24 -1.01
CA ASP A 169 8.27 -13.95 0.43
C ASP A 169 7.52 -12.66 0.80
N HIS A 170 7.55 -11.63 -0.05
CA HIS A 170 6.77 -10.41 0.16
C HIS A 170 5.26 -10.67 0.16
N GLY A 171 4.81 -11.53 -0.76
CA GLY A 171 3.41 -11.94 -0.79
C GLY A 171 2.99 -12.68 0.48
N ILE A 172 3.81 -13.60 0.97
CA ILE A 172 3.58 -14.31 2.24
C ILE A 172 3.54 -13.33 3.41
N GLU A 173 4.45 -12.35 3.46
CA GLU A 173 4.46 -11.32 4.52
C GLU A 173 3.16 -10.51 4.50
N HIS A 174 2.75 -9.98 3.35
CA HIS A 174 1.51 -9.22 3.23
C HIS A 174 0.27 -10.07 3.52
N PHE A 175 0.25 -11.32 3.07
CA PHE A 175 -0.81 -12.25 3.41
C PHE A 175 -0.93 -12.48 4.92
N ASN A 176 0.18 -12.68 5.61
CA ASN A 176 0.19 -12.86 7.06
C ASN A 176 -0.31 -11.60 7.78
N LEU A 177 0.11 -10.41 7.35
CA LEU A 177 -0.39 -9.14 7.89
C LEU A 177 -1.91 -8.97 7.69
N MET A 178 -2.43 -9.38 6.51
CA MET A 178 -3.89 -9.36 6.26
C MET A 178 -4.67 -10.34 7.14
N ASN A 179 -4.01 -11.33 7.71
CA ASN A 179 -4.60 -12.39 8.51
C ASN A 179 -4.28 -12.31 10.00
N VAL A 180 -3.58 -11.26 10.44
CA VAL A 180 -3.43 -11.00 11.88
C VAL A 180 -4.83 -10.88 12.49
N GLN A 181 -5.22 -11.90 13.27
CA GLN A 181 -6.52 -11.93 13.92
C GLN A 181 -6.48 -11.17 15.24
N ASP A 182 -5.31 -11.07 15.86
CA ASP A 182 -5.12 -10.40 17.15
C ASP A 182 -4.29 -9.13 17.00
N ILE A 183 -5.00 -8.00 16.97
CA ILE A 183 -4.41 -6.66 16.96
C ILE A 183 -3.58 -6.40 18.24
N ASP A 184 -3.83 -7.11 19.35
CA ASP A 184 -3.04 -6.98 20.57
C ASP A 184 -1.60 -7.46 20.39
N GLU A 185 -1.39 -8.55 19.65
CA GLU A 185 -0.03 -9.05 19.37
C GLU A 185 0.77 -8.03 18.56
N LEU A 186 0.13 -7.39 17.59
CA LEU A 186 0.78 -6.41 16.73
C LEU A 186 1.30 -5.19 17.51
N VAL A 187 0.54 -4.71 18.48
CA VAL A 187 0.85 -3.45 19.17
C VAL A 187 1.73 -3.60 20.42
N GLN A 188 2.05 -4.82 20.85
CA GLN A 188 2.92 -5.03 22.01
C GLN A 188 4.24 -4.25 21.88
N PRO A 189 4.75 -3.62 22.98
CA PRO A 189 4.26 -3.66 24.37
C PRO A 189 3.17 -2.65 24.73
N ASN A 190 2.55 -1.99 23.75
CA ASN A 190 1.49 -1.02 24.01
C ASN A 190 0.18 -1.70 24.42
N ILE A 191 -0.73 -0.94 25.00
CA ILE A 191 -1.98 -1.46 25.55
C ILE A 191 -3.15 -1.03 24.66
N LEU A 192 -3.96 -2.00 24.26
CA LEU A 192 -5.23 -1.76 23.57
C LEU A 192 -6.39 -1.74 24.57
N SER A 193 -7.27 -0.74 24.45
CA SER A 193 -8.53 -0.75 25.21
C SER A 193 -9.52 -1.76 24.60
N GLU A 194 -10.42 -2.27 25.44
CA GLU A 194 -11.53 -3.12 24.97
C GLU A 194 -12.46 -2.39 24.00
N ILE A 195 -12.59 -1.08 24.13
CA ILE A 195 -13.40 -0.24 23.21
C ILE A 195 -12.80 -0.26 21.80
N LEU A 196 -11.49 -0.07 21.69
CA LEU A 196 -10.79 -0.09 20.41
C LEU A 196 -10.82 -1.49 19.77
N LYS A 197 -10.63 -2.54 20.57
CA LYS A 197 -10.74 -3.93 20.10
C LYS A 197 -12.12 -4.24 19.54
N ASN A 198 -13.17 -3.88 20.28
CA ASN A 198 -14.54 -4.12 19.87
C ASN A 198 -14.85 -3.37 18.56
N TRP A 199 -14.46 -2.11 18.45
CA TRP A 199 -14.59 -1.32 17.22
C TRP A 199 -13.83 -1.99 16.06
N TYR A 200 -12.58 -2.37 16.27
CA TYR A 200 -11.78 -3.04 15.23
C TYR A 200 -12.43 -4.34 14.77
N ASN A 201 -12.87 -5.18 15.70
CA ASN A 201 -13.40 -6.50 15.38
C ASN A 201 -14.80 -6.48 14.75
N ASN A 202 -15.67 -5.55 15.17
CA ASN A 202 -17.09 -5.61 14.88
C ASN A 202 -17.57 -4.51 13.90
N ASP A 203 -16.93 -3.33 13.89
CA ASP A 203 -17.45 -2.15 13.18
C ASP A 203 -16.69 -1.84 11.89
N LEU A 204 -15.51 -2.40 11.68
CA LEU A 204 -14.69 -2.16 10.51
C LEU A 204 -14.93 -3.18 9.39
N SER A 205 -14.98 -2.66 8.15
CA SER A 205 -14.84 -3.52 6.97
C SER A 205 -13.46 -4.18 6.94
N ARG A 206 -13.30 -5.25 6.17
CA ARG A 206 -12.04 -5.98 6.02
C ARG A 206 -10.93 -5.05 5.51
N GLU A 207 -11.24 -4.20 4.52
CA GLU A 207 -10.30 -3.25 3.94
C GLU A 207 -9.83 -2.23 4.98
N ASN A 208 -10.74 -1.72 5.79
CA ASN A 208 -10.39 -0.78 6.86
C ASN A 208 -9.62 -1.47 8.01
N LYS A 209 -9.92 -2.73 8.35
CA LYS A 209 -9.12 -3.51 9.30
C LYS A 209 -7.67 -3.60 8.83
N HIS A 210 -7.48 -3.92 7.56
CA HIS A 210 -6.17 -4.02 6.98
C HIS A 210 -5.40 -2.69 7.06
N ARG A 211 -6.03 -1.56 6.67
CA ARG A 211 -5.44 -0.22 6.81
C ARG A 211 -5.06 0.13 8.25
N VAL A 212 -5.90 -0.27 9.21
CA VAL A 212 -5.60 -0.09 10.65
C VAL A 212 -4.35 -0.87 11.04
N LEU A 213 -4.24 -2.15 10.64
CA LEU A 213 -3.06 -2.96 10.94
C LEU A 213 -1.78 -2.35 10.38
N GLU A 214 -1.78 -1.92 9.12
CA GLU A 214 -0.62 -1.27 8.50
C GLU A 214 -0.18 0.00 9.25
N LYS A 215 -1.16 0.86 9.58
CA LYS A 215 -0.84 2.11 10.25
C LYS A 215 -0.44 1.92 11.71
N LEU A 216 -0.96 0.91 12.37
CA LEU A 216 -0.50 0.52 13.71
C LEU A 216 0.91 -0.08 13.68
N LYS A 217 1.22 -0.95 12.69
CA LYS A 217 2.59 -1.45 12.47
C LYS A 217 3.56 -0.29 12.32
N LEU A 218 3.27 0.65 11.41
CA LEU A 218 4.09 1.84 11.17
C LEU A 218 4.22 2.72 12.43
N ALA A 219 3.14 2.87 13.20
CA ALA A 219 3.17 3.62 14.45
C ALA A 219 4.07 2.97 15.51
N CYS A 220 4.02 1.64 15.62
CA CYS A 220 4.90 0.86 16.49
C CYS A 220 6.37 0.99 16.09
N GLU A 221 6.69 0.84 14.81
CA GLU A 221 8.05 1.00 14.26
C GLU A 221 8.63 2.39 14.55
N ARG A 222 7.80 3.42 14.49
CA ARG A 222 8.16 4.81 14.86
C ARG A 222 8.11 5.09 16.36
N ASN A 223 7.84 4.10 17.21
CA ASN A 223 7.60 4.28 18.63
C ASN A 223 6.58 5.40 18.92
N PHE A 224 5.56 5.53 18.10
CA PHE A 224 4.53 6.58 18.15
C PHE A 224 5.10 8.01 18.12
N GLN A 225 6.28 8.18 17.51
CA GLN A 225 6.92 9.49 17.34
C GLN A 225 6.67 10.02 15.91
N GLY A 226 6.72 11.35 15.78
CA GLY A 226 6.50 12.05 14.51
C GLY A 226 5.30 13.01 14.56
N GLY A 227 5.03 13.63 13.42
CA GLY A 227 3.99 14.65 13.24
C GLY A 227 2.97 14.28 12.15
N GLU A 228 2.32 15.31 11.62
CA GLU A 228 1.39 15.15 10.50
C GLU A 228 2.10 14.65 9.23
N PRO A 229 1.41 13.90 8.37
CA PRO A 229 -0.03 13.61 8.43
C PRO A 229 -0.42 12.42 9.33
N LEU A 230 0.51 11.51 9.72
CA LEU A 230 0.16 10.28 10.45
C LEU A 230 -0.24 10.58 11.90
N PHE A 231 0.48 11.45 12.59
CA PHE A 231 0.22 11.77 13.99
C PHE A 231 -0.17 13.22 14.15
N LYS A 232 -1.19 13.46 14.98
CA LYS A 232 -1.58 14.81 15.40
C LYS A 232 -1.69 14.88 16.91
N SER A 233 -1.12 15.94 17.49
CA SER A 233 -1.29 16.25 18.91
C SER A 233 -2.66 16.88 19.16
N LEU A 234 -3.30 16.47 20.24
CA LEU A 234 -4.56 16.98 20.74
C LEU A 234 -4.35 17.61 22.12
N GLU A 235 -5.43 18.12 22.71
CA GLU A 235 -5.41 18.65 24.08
C GLU A 235 -5.18 17.54 25.12
N ASP A 236 -4.82 17.92 26.35
CA ASP A 236 -4.64 17.03 27.51
C ASP A 236 -3.63 15.87 27.32
N GLY A 237 -2.68 16.04 26.40
CA GLY A 237 -1.63 15.06 26.13
C GLY A 237 -2.09 13.86 25.33
N PHE A 238 -3.28 13.92 24.74
CA PHE A 238 -3.73 12.95 23.75
C PHE A 238 -3.09 13.20 22.39
N ARG A 239 -2.97 12.15 21.63
CA ARG A 239 -2.56 12.17 20.23
C ARG A 239 -3.49 11.28 19.41
N GLU A 240 -3.54 11.50 18.12
CA GLU A 240 -4.26 10.63 17.20
C GLU A 240 -3.33 10.10 16.11
N ILE A 241 -3.57 8.85 15.70
CA ILE A 241 -3.14 8.30 14.41
C ILE A 241 -4.26 8.62 13.43
N ARG A 242 -3.91 9.16 12.24
CA ARG A 242 -4.89 9.60 11.25
C ARG A 242 -4.50 9.15 9.84
N PHE A 243 -5.47 8.61 9.11
CA PHE A 243 -5.30 8.16 7.72
C PHE A 243 -6.67 7.98 7.05
N ASP A 244 -6.67 7.91 5.73
CA ASP A 244 -7.91 7.79 4.96
C ASP A 244 -8.54 6.42 5.12
N ALA A 245 -9.87 6.39 5.27
CA ALA A 245 -10.66 5.16 5.27
C ALA A 245 -10.94 4.70 3.83
N HIS A 246 -11.13 3.39 3.67
CA HIS A 246 -11.68 2.84 2.43
C HIS A 246 -13.12 3.34 2.26
N ASN A 247 -13.51 3.71 1.05
CA ASN A 247 -14.83 4.28 0.73
C ASN A 247 -15.14 5.64 1.39
N GLY A 248 -14.11 6.44 1.63
CA GLY A 248 -14.23 7.82 2.09
C GLY A 248 -14.26 8.01 3.61
N GLY A 249 -13.96 9.23 4.03
CA GLY A 249 -13.75 9.58 5.42
C GLY A 249 -12.33 9.28 5.90
N ALA A 250 -12.09 9.53 7.17
CA ALA A 250 -10.76 9.36 7.77
C ALA A 250 -10.84 8.54 9.06
N ILE A 251 -10.01 7.52 9.17
CA ILE A 251 -9.82 6.76 10.40
C ILE A 251 -9.00 7.59 11.38
N ARG A 252 -9.46 7.60 12.63
CA ARG A 252 -8.79 8.22 13.77
C ARG A 252 -8.66 7.18 14.88
N ILE A 253 -7.44 7.06 15.44
CA ILE A 253 -7.18 6.22 16.61
C ILE A 253 -6.55 7.11 17.66
N LEU A 254 -7.25 7.31 18.77
CA LEU A 254 -6.76 8.10 19.88
C LEU A 254 -5.84 7.29 20.77
N PHE A 255 -4.73 7.88 21.16
CA PHE A 255 -3.76 7.26 22.06
C PHE A 255 -3.14 8.27 23.03
N LYS A 256 -2.55 7.76 24.10
CA LYS A 256 -1.83 8.54 25.10
C LYS A 256 -0.58 7.80 25.54
N ASN A 257 0.50 8.54 25.78
CA ASN A 257 1.69 7.99 26.41
C ASN A 257 1.39 7.69 27.89
N ILE A 258 1.73 6.50 28.36
CA ILE A 258 1.50 6.09 29.75
C ILE A 258 2.79 6.25 30.57
N LYS A 259 3.83 5.50 30.27
CA LYS A 259 5.16 5.48 30.90
C LYS A 259 6.15 4.73 30.01
N ASP A 260 7.44 5.02 30.13
CA ASP A 260 8.55 4.24 29.60
C ASP A 260 8.42 3.85 28.11
N ASN A 261 8.02 4.80 27.27
CA ASN A 261 7.75 4.60 25.84
C ASN A 261 6.59 3.62 25.53
N SER A 262 5.71 3.34 26.50
CA SER A 262 4.49 2.58 26.26
C SER A 262 3.30 3.50 26.06
N HIS A 263 2.39 3.12 25.18
CA HIS A 263 1.21 3.90 24.82
C HIS A 263 -0.07 3.11 25.08
N ALA A 264 -1.13 3.81 25.47
CA ALA A 264 -2.48 3.25 25.50
C ALA A 264 -3.25 3.74 24.28
N LEU A 265 -3.68 2.80 23.45
CA LEU A 265 -4.57 3.03 22.32
C LEU A 265 -6.01 2.87 22.82
N LEU A 266 -6.82 3.90 22.71
CA LEU A 266 -8.05 4.04 23.49
C LEU A 266 -9.32 3.84 22.67
N VAL A 267 -9.47 4.60 21.58
CA VAL A 267 -10.69 4.65 20.78
C VAL A 267 -10.33 4.78 19.32
N GLY A 268 -11.06 4.06 18.46
CA GLY A 268 -11.02 4.22 17.01
C GLY A 268 -12.39 4.64 16.48
N PHE A 269 -12.41 5.48 15.44
CA PHE A 269 -13.64 5.85 14.74
C PHE A 269 -13.35 6.32 13.31
N ILE A 270 -14.38 6.29 12.46
CA ILE A 270 -14.32 6.86 11.11
C ILE A 270 -15.00 8.23 11.12
N LYS A 271 -14.23 9.27 10.84
CA LYS A 271 -14.72 10.65 10.70
C LYS A 271 -15.18 10.87 9.26
N LYS A 272 -16.47 11.15 9.07
CA LYS A 272 -17.07 11.44 7.75
C LYS A 272 -17.31 12.92 7.48
N SER A 273 -17.36 13.74 8.55
CA SER A 273 -17.53 15.19 8.45
C SER A 273 -16.77 15.91 9.57
N ASP A 274 -16.55 17.23 9.44
CA ASP A 274 -15.80 18.00 10.44
C ASP A 274 -16.49 18.12 11.81
N SER A 275 -17.78 17.84 11.87
CA SER A 275 -18.59 17.94 13.10
C SER A 275 -18.75 16.61 13.84
N GLU A 276 -18.35 15.47 13.26
CA GLU A 276 -18.52 14.14 13.84
C GLU A 276 -17.24 13.59 14.46
N GLY A 277 -17.40 12.78 15.50
CA GLY A 277 -16.38 11.84 15.99
C GLY A 277 -15.78 12.22 17.34
N TYR A 278 -15.45 13.49 17.61
CA TYR A 278 -14.80 13.86 18.87
C TYR A 278 -15.76 14.06 20.06
N LYS A 279 -17.07 14.14 19.79
CA LYS A 279 -18.07 14.32 20.87
C LYS A 279 -18.56 13.00 21.47
N THR A 280 -18.27 11.89 20.79
CA THR A 280 -18.71 10.52 21.18
C THR A 280 -17.53 9.58 21.49
N ALA A 281 -16.29 10.05 21.37
CA ALA A 281 -15.08 9.30 21.64
C ALA A 281 -14.56 9.45 23.09
#